data_0a172ee9ed0e01448cf4e741cbf3f9dd
#
_entry.id   0a172ee9ed0e01448cf4e741cbf3f9dd
#
_cell.length_a   1.000
_cell.length_b   1.000
_cell.length_c   1.000
_cell.angle_alpha   90.00
_cell.angle_beta   90.00
_cell.angle_gamma   90.00
#
_symmetry.space_group_name_H-M   'P 1'
#
loop_
_entity.id
_entity.type
_entity.pdbx_description
1 polymer ?
#
loop_
_entity_poly.entity_id
_entity_poly.type
_entity_poly.pdbx_seq_one_letter_code
_entity_poly.pdbx_strand_id
1 'polypeptide(L)'
;YQPVGDTETDRPVIVVPHTGSFLPPIFNGTTSGDLGDSTLVEVCTRLAQRGYVAVGMSYRLGWQPEAADPNVRKGSLLQAVYRSVQDSRTCVRNLRRTVDEENNPLGIDPDRIGMFGIGSGGYVSYAAGCLDEYSEVLLDKFLDSQTNLPLIDTTILGNFDATVAGALC
;
A
#
# COMPACT_ATOMS: atom_id res chain seq x y z
N TYR A 1 11.70 9.44 0.18
CA TYR A 1 11.85 10.89 0.25
C TYR A 1 12.06 11.29 1.71
N GLN A 2 13.08 12.09 1.95
CA GLN A 2 13.44 12.52 3.31
C GLN A 2 13.75 14.02 3.30
N PRO A 3 13.57 14.73 4.43
CA PRO A 3 14.11 16.08 4.60
C PRO A 3 15.63 16.10 4.39
N VAL A 4 16.12 17.14 3.77
CA VAL A 4 17.56 17.33 3.52
C VAL A 4 18.12 18.35 4.49
N GLY A 5 19.27 18.05 5.08
CA GLY A 5 20.05 18.99 5.86
C GLY A 5 19.68 19.07 7.35
N ASP A 6 18.91 18.12 7.87
CA ASP A 6 18.68 17.99 9.30
C ASP A 6 19.05 16.58 9.83
N THR A 7 19.12 16.43 11.14
CA THR A 7 19.57 15.23 11.85
C THR A 7 18.47 14.60 12.72
N GLU A 8 17.20 14.98 12.50
CA GLU A 8 16.07 14.41 13.23
C GLU A 8 15.98 12.90 13.03
N THR A 9 15.73 12.16 14.10
CA THR A 9 15.69 10.68 14.11
C THR A 9 14.37 10.10 14.57
N ASP A 10 13.33 10.93 14.65
CA ASP A 10 12.01 10.56 15.18
C ASP A 10 10.90 11.14 14.30
N ARG A 11 10.99 10.83 12.99
CA ARG A 11 10.08 11.39 12.00
C ARG A 11 8.85 10.54 11.79
N PRO A 12 7.66 11.13 11.68
CA PRO A 12 6.49 10.41 11.21
C PRO A 12 6.67 10.00 9.75
N VAL A 13 6.13 8.84 9.41
CA VAL A 13 6.18 8.28 8.06
C VAL A 13 4.81 8.35 7.40
N ILE A 14 4.79 8.71 6.12
CA ILE A 14 3.60 8.58 5.27
C ILE A 14 3.95 7.65 4.11
N VAL A 15 3.29 6.50 4.05
CA VAL A 15 3.35 5.59 2.91
C VAL A 15 2.34 6.06 1.86
N VAL A 16 2.81 6.24 0.63
CA VAL A 16 2.01 6.79 -0.48
C VAL A 16 1.95 5.76 -1.61
N PRO A 17 0.90 4.90 -1.66
CA PRO A 17 0.67 4.04 -2.81
C PRO A 17 0.27 4.87 -4.04
N HIS A 18 0.85 4.53 -5.20
CA HIS A 18 0.56 5.23 -6.46
C HIS A 18 -0.90 5.04 -6.93
N THR A 19 -1.38 5.89 -7.81
CA THR A 19 -2.67 5.73 -8.51
C THR A 19 -2.55 4.77 -9.71
N GLY A 20 -3.51 4.72 -10.64
CA GLY A 20 -3.42 3.94 -11.88
C GLY A 20 -4.42 2.79 -11.99
N SER A 21 -5.52 2.82 -11.22
CA SER A 21 -6.66 1.89 -11.35
C SER A 21 -6.31 0.41 -11.24
N PHE A 22 -5.28 0.05 -10.48
CA PHE A 22 -4.75 -1.33 -10.37
C PHE A 22 -4.32 -1.94 -11.72
N LEU A 23 -3.98 -1.08 -12.68
CA LEU A 23 -3.52 -1.44 -14.02
C LEU A 23 -2.11 -0.89 -14.27
N PRO A 24 -1.26 -1.61 -15.02
CA PRO A 24 0.01 -1.04 -15.47
C PRO A 24 -0.24 0.14 -16.43
N PRO A 25 0.70 1.10 -16.52
CA PRO A 25 0.54 2.31 -17.35
C PRO A 25 0.12 2.05 -18.79
N ILE A 26 0.61 0.95 -19.38
CA ILE A 26 0.27 0.55 -20.75
C ILE A 26 -1.24 0.26 -20.96
N PHE A 27 -1.95 -0.12 -19.89
CA PHE A 27 -3.37 -0.48 -19.95
C PHE A 27 -4.30 0.53 -19.31
N ASN A 28 -3.80 1.42 -18.45
CA ASN A 28 -4.66 2.41 -17.78
C ASN A 28 -4.88 3.68 -18.62
N GLY A 29 -4.20 3.80 -19.76
CA GLY A 29 -4.35 4.92 -20.69
C GLY A 29 -3.78 6.26 -20.18
N THR A 30 -3.02 6.23 -19.10
CA THR A 30 -2.42 7.43 -18.48
C THR A 30 -0.92 7.23 -18.23
N THR A 31 -0.25 8.29 -17.83
CA THR A 31 1.16 8.24 -17.39
C THR A 31 1.31 7.88 -15.91
N SER A 32 0.20 7.58 -15.21
CA SER A 32 0.17 7.16 -13.82
C SER A 32 0.19 5.63 -13.70
N GLY A 33 0.43 5.10 -12.52
CA GLY A 33 0.38 3.66 -12.25
C GLY A 33 1.71 3.03 -11.89
N ASP A 34 2.72 3.85 -11.60
CA ASP A 34 4.02 3.42 -11.09
C ASP A 34 4.64 4.49 -10.17
N LEU A 35 5.87 4.23 -9.71
CA LEU A 35 6.58 5.15 -8.81
C LEU A 35 7.04 6.45 -9.48
N GLY A 36 6.98 6.54 -10.81
CA GLY A 36 7.26 7.74 -11.59
C GLY A 36 6.06 8.69 -11.73
N ASP A 37 4.89 8.31 -11.20
CA ASP A 37 3.70 9.16 -11.20
C ASP A 37 4.00 10.55 -10.62
N SER A 38 3.79 11.59 -11.43
CA SER A 38 4.10 12.97 -11.05
C SER A 38 3.36 13.40 -9.79
N THR A 39 2.13 12.93 -9.60
CA THR A 39 1.34 13.20 -8.39
C THR A 39 1.97 12.57 -7.16
N LEU A 40 2.42 11.32 -7.27
CA LEU A 40 3.12 10.63 -6.17
C LEU A 40 4.44 11.35 -5.82
N VAL A 41 5.23 11.65 -6.83
CA VAL A 41 6.52 12.36 -6.65
C VAL A 41 6.31 13.72 -5.98
N GLU A 42 5.33 14.49 -6.42
CA GLU A 42 5.02 15.81 -5.85
C GLU A 42 4.52 15.69 -4.40
N VAL A 43 3.62 14.77 -4.12
CA VAL A 43 3.12 14.52 -2.75
C VAL A 43 4.26 14.12 -1.82
N CYS A 44 5.08 13.14 -2.21
CA CYS A 44 6.21 12.70 -1.41
C CYS A 44 7.22 13.82 -1.17
N THR A 45 7.49 14.62 -2.19
CA THR A 45 8.39 15.79 -2.08
C THR A 45 7.85 16.82 -1.09
N ARG A 46 6.56 17.15 -1.19
CA ARG A 46 5.93 18.12 -0.26
C ARG A 46 5.87 17.60 1.18
N LEU A 47 5.66 16.31 1.37
CA LEU A 47 5.70 15.70 2.71
C LEU A 47 7.12 15.78 3.29
N ALA A 48 8.15 15.44 2.51
CA ALA A 48 9.52 15.56 2.94
C ALA A 48 9.90 17.01 3.33
N GLN A 49 9.47 18.00 2.55
CA GLN A 49 9.66 19.42 2.87
C GLN A 49 8.97 19.87 4.19
N ARG A 50 8.04 19.06 4.70
CA ARG A 50 7.33 19.31 5.97
C ARG A 50 7.83 18.48 7.13
N GLY A 51 8.95 17.78 6.95
CA GLY A 51 9.58 17.00 8.02
C GLY A 51 9.16 15.53 8.11
N TYR A 52 8.31 15.04 7.19
CA TYR A 52 7.94 13.63 7.12
C TYR A 52 8.98 12.82 6.34
N VAL A 53 9.09 11.53 6.67
CA VAL A 53 9.63 10.56 5.72
C VAL A 53 8.47 10.07 4.85
N ALA A 54 8.53 10.30 3.54
CA ALA A 54 7.51 9.86 2.60
C ALA A 54 8.00 8.67 1.78
N VAL A 55 7.23 7.60 1.76
CA VAL A 55 7.57 6.34 1.09
C VAL A 55 6.63 6.12 -0.08
N GLY A 56 7.07 6.43 -1.29
CA GLY A 56 6.34 6.05 -2.51
C GLY A 56 6.30 4.53 -2.62
N MET A 57 5.10 3.96 -2.73
CA MET A 57 4.90 2.51 -2.71
C MET A 57 4.29 2.02 -4.02
N SER A 58 4.93 1.00 -4.61
CA SER A 58 4.33 0.17 -5.66
C SER A 58 3.67 -1.06 -5.01
N TYR A 59 2.65 -1.58 -5.67
CA TYR A 59 1.88 -2.73 -5.21
C TYR A 59 1.46 -3.61 -6.39
N ARG A 60 1.12 -4.86 -6.11
CA ARG A 60 0.71 -5.83 -7.13
C ARG A 60 -0.60 -5.42 -7.78
N LEU A 61 -0.55 -5.24 -9.09
CA LEU A 61 -1.66 -4.89 -9.96
C LEU A 61 -2.43 -6.16 -10.38
N GLY A 62 -3.38 -6.04 -11.33
CA GLY A 62 -4.00 -7.20 -11.95
C GLY A 62 -5.51 -7.15 -12.03
N TRP A 63 -6.11 -5.96 -12.05
CA TRP A 63 -7.49 -5.81 -12.46
C TRP A 63 -7.64 -6.19 -13.95
N GLN A 64 -8.76 -6.83 -14.30
CA GLN A 64 -9.09 -7.25 -15.66
C GLN A 64 -10.39 -6.59 -16.12
N PRO A 65 -10.40 -5.28 -16.42
CA PRO A 65 -11.61 -4.53 -16.76
C PRO A 65 -12.24 -5.02 -18.08
N GLU A 66 -11.44 -5.53 -19.02
CA GLU A 66 -11.88 -5.98 -20.34
C GLU A 66 -12.33 -7.46 -20.38
N ALA A 67 -12.31 -8.17 -19.26
CA ALA A 67 -12.79 -9.54 -19.21
C ALA A 67 -14.27 -9.61 -19.63
N ALA A 68 -14.64 -10.56 -20.49
CA ALA A 68 -16.00 -10.71 -20.98
C ALA A 68 -16.99 -11.02 -19.85
N ASP A 69 -16.58 -11.85 -18.88
CA ASP A 69 -17.39 -12.19 -17.70
C ASP A 69 -17.35 -11.06 -16.65
N PRO A 70 -18.50 -10.48 -16.27
CA PRO A 70 -18.58 -9.47 -15.21
C PRO A 70 -18.06 -9.96 -13.85
N ASN A 71 -18.14 -11.25 -13.57
CA ASN A 71 -17.66 -11.82 -12.31
C ASN A 71 -16.13 -11.82 -12.28
N VAL A 72 -15.48 -12.09 -13.41
CA VAL A 72 -14.03 -11.98 -13.54
C VAL A 72 -13.57 -10.53 -13.35
N ARG A 73 -14.30 -9.56 -13.95
CA ARG A 73 -13.98 -8.13 -13.73
C ARG A 73 -14.06 -7.72 -12.27
N LYS A 74 -15.14 -8.11 -11.58
CA LYS A 74 -15.33 -7.82 -10.15
C LYS A 74 -14.30 -8.55 -9.29
N GLY A 75 -14.14 -9.83 -9.51
CA GLY A 75 -13.22 -10.68 -8.73
C GLY A 75 -11.78 -10.20 -8.84
N SER A 76 -11.30 -9.94 -10.07
CA SER A 76 -9.93 -9.46 -10.28
C SER A 76 -9.67 -8.09 -9.65
N LEU A 77 -10.67 -7.19 -9.63
CA LEU A 77 -10.53 -5.91 -8.93
C LEU A 77 -10.39 -6.10 -7.41
N LEU A 78 -11.28 -6.88 -6.81
CA LEU A 78 -11.23 -7.15 -5.37
C LEU A 78 -9.93 -7.82 -4.96
N GLN A 79 -9.45 -8.78 -5.75
CA GLN A 79 -8.16 -9.43 -5.54
C GLN A 79 -6.98 -8.47 -5.67
N ALA A 80 -7.02 -7.53 -6.62
CA ALA A 80 -5.99 -6.51 -6.78
C ALA A 80 -5.95 -5.56 -5.56
N VAL A 81 -7.12 -5.11 -5.09
CA VAL A 81 -7.23 -4.29 -3.86
C VAL A 81 -6.64 -5.06 -2.68
N TYR A 82 -7.02 -6.30 -2.49
CA TYR A 82 -6.54 -7.06 -1.34
C TYR A 82 -5.04 -7.35 -1.40
N ARG A 83 -4.49 -7.71 -2.56
CA ARG A 83 -3.02 -7.86 -2.73
C ARG A 83 -2.29 -6.57 -2.38
N SER A 84 -2.85 -5.42 -2.78
CA SER A 84 -2.24 -4.13 -2.45
C SER A 84 -2.27 -3.82 -0.95
N VAL A 85 -3.29 -4.29 -0.21
CA VAL A 85 -3.31 -4.21 1.26
C VAL A 85 -2.21 -5.08 1.88
N GLN A 86 -1.99 -6.29 1.38
CA GLN A 86 -0.89 -7.14 1.84
C GLN A 86 0.47 -6.50 1.58
N ASP A 87 0.64 -5.90 0.40
CA ASP A 87 1.88 -5.22 0.04
C ASP A 87 2.12 -3.99 0.93
N SER A 88 1.05 -3.24 1.26
CA SER A 88 1.10 -2.12 2.20
C SER A 88 1.54 -2.55 3.59
N ARG A 89 0.97 -3.63 4.10
CA ARG A 89 1.33 -4.20 5.40
C ARG A 89 2.77 -4.71 5.41
N THR A 90 3.21 -5.29 4.31
CA THR A 90 4.61 -5.70 4.16
C THR A 90 5.56 -4.49 4.16
N CYS A 91 5.17 -3.41 3.50
CA CYS A 91 5.92 -2.15 3.53
C CYS A 91 6.05 -1.60 4.97
N VAL A 92 4.93 -1.53 5.71
CA VAL A 92 4.93 -1.05 7.11
C VAL A 92 5.81 -1.93 8.00
N ARG A 93 5.66 -3.28 7.89
CA ARG A 93 6.52 -4.21 8.64
C ARG A 93 8.00 -4.04 8.32
N ASN A 94 8.33 -3.85 7.05
CA ASN A 94 9.71 -3.63 6.65
C ASN A 94 10.27 -2.32 7.21
N LEU A 95 9.49 -1.25 7.24
CA LEU A 95 9.89 0.02 7.88
C LEU A 95 10.20 -0.18 9.37
N ARG A 96 9.34 -0.88 10.11
CA ARG A 96 9.57 -1.19 11.51
C ARG A 96 10.80 -2.09 11.71
N ARG A 97 10.96 -3.09 10.86
CA ARG A 97 12.14 -3.96 10.89
C ARG A 97 13.45 -3.17 10.74
N THR A 98 13.50 -2.16 9.87
CA THR A 98 14.71 -1.34 9.72
C THR A 98 15.05 -0.53 10.97
N VAL A 99 14.05 -0.18 11.78
CA VAL A 99 14.30 0.46 13.07
C VAL A 99 14.95 -0.52 14.05
N ASP A 100 14.40 -1.73 14.15
CA ASP A 100 14.84 -2.72 15.15
C ASP A 100 16.15 -3.42 14.75
N GLU A 101 16.32 -3.76 13.49
CA GLU A 101 17.43 -4.61 13.02
C GLU A 101 18.56 -3.84 12.31
N GLU A 102 18.29 -2.64 11.80
CA GLU A 102 19.22 -1.89 10.95
C GLU A 102 19.63 -0.53 11.56
N ASN A 103 19.38 -0.34 12.86
CA ASN A 103 19.73 0.90 13.58
C ASN A 103 19.03 2.15 12.99
N ASN A 104 17.79 2.03 12.55
CA ASN A 104 16.94 3.11 12.07
C ASN A 104 17.60 4.01 11.00
N PRO A 105 18.00 3.48 9.84
CA PRO A 105 18.74 4.26 8.83
C PRO A 105 17.92 5.39 8.21
N LEU A 106 16.58 5.35 8.38
CA LEU A 106 15.67 6.36 7.85
C LEU A 106 15.31 7.44 8.89
N GLY A 107 15.73 7.30 10.15
CA GLY A 107 15.39 8.23 11.23
C GLY A 107 13.90 8.36 11.46
N ILE A 108 13.15 7.25 11.46
CA ILE A 108 11.70 7.23 11.57
C ILE A 108 11.22 6.84 12.97
N ASP A 109 10.01 7.27 13.31
CA ASP A 109 9.25 6.79 14.45
C ASP A 109 8.37 5.61 14.01
N PRO A 110 8.62 4.37 14.49
CA PRO A 110 7.87 3.19 14.09
C PRO A 110 6.40 3.19 14.52
N ASP A 111 6.03 4.04 15.50
CA ASP A 111 4.66 4.16 16.01
C ASP A 111 3.85 5.22 15.25
N ARG A 112 4.51 6.06 14.44
CA ARG A 112 3.88 7.12 13.67
C ARG A 112 3.95 6.88 12.16
N ILE A 113 3.43 5.73 11.71
CA ILE A 113 3.33 5.38 10.29
C ILE A 113 1.88 5.53 9.85
N GLY A 114 1.64 6.46 8.95
CA GLY A 114 0.34 6.67 8.31
C GLY A 114 0.37 6.34 6.82
N MET A 115 -0.80 6.34 6.19
CA MET A 115 -0.94 6.16 4.74
C MET A 115 -1.72 7.31 4.13
N PHE A 116 -1.36 7.69 2.92
CA PHE A 116 -2.07 8.68 2.11
C PHE A 116 -2.08 8.23 0.65
N GLY A 117 -3.23 8.30 -0.01
CA GLY A 117 -3.32 7.92 -1.42
C GLY A 117 -4.36 8.70 -2.19
N ILE A 118 -4.20 8.73 -3.51
CA ILE A 118 -5.09 9.37 -4.49
C ILE A 118 -5.55 8.30 -5.48
N GLY A 119 -6.81 8.34 -5.89
CA GLY A 119 -7.36 7.36 -6.83
C GLY A 119 -7.30 5.94 -6.26
N SER A 120 -6.74 4.98 -7.01
CA SER A 120 -6.56 3.60 -6.50
C SER A 120 -5.65 3.53 -5.28
N GLY A 121 -4.65 4.42 -5.16
CA GLY A 121 -3.85 4.55 -3.94
C GLY A 121 -4.67 4.94 -2.72
N GLY A 122 -5.72 5.75 -2.89
CA GLY A 122 -6.68 6.10 -1.84
C GLY A 122 -7.47 4.86 -1.37
N TYR A 123 -7.94 4.03 -2.31
CA TYR A 123 -8.59 2.75 -1.94
C TYR A 123 -7.64 1.82 -1.18
N VAL A 124 -6.37 1.75 -1.59
CA VAL A 124 -5.35 0.96 -0.89
C VAL A 124 -5.16 1.47 0.53
N SER A 125 -4.99 2.79 0.69
CA SER A 125 -4.79 3.42 2.01
C SER A 125 -5.98 3.18 2.93
N TYR A 126 -7.21 3.39 2.43
CA TYR A 126 -8.43 3.14 3.20
C TYR A 126 -8.58 1.67 3.58
N ALA A 127 -8.41 0.75 2.61
CA ALA A 127 -8.53 -0.68 2.86
C ALA A 127 -7.46 -1.20 3.83
N ALA A 128 -6.23 -0.67 3.77
CA ALA A 128 -5.17 -1.04 4.71
C ALA A 128 -5.48 -0.63 6.16
N GLY A 129 -6.24 0.46 6.35
CA GLY A 129 -6.68 0.91 7.66
C GLY A 129 -7.96 0.25 8.19
N CYS A 130 -8.75 -0.38 7.30
CA CYS A 130 -10.06 -0.95 7.67
C CYS A 130 -10.09 -2.48 7.66
N LEU A 131 -9.28 -3.15 6.83
CA LEU A 131 -9.23 -4.61 6.77
C LEU A 131 -8.19 -5.11 7.77
N ASP A 132 -8.57 -5.31 9.00
CA ASP A 132 -7.68 -5.72 10.09
C ASP A 132 -7.99 -7.12 10.65
N GLU A 133 -9.17 -7.67 10.35
CA GLU A 133 -9.58 -8.99 10.80
C GLU A 133 -9.59 -10.03 9.67
N TYR A 134 -9.15 -11.25 9.98
CA TYR A 134 -9.18 -12.38 9.03
C TYR A 134 -10.60 -12.71 8.55
N SER A 135 -11.61 -12.53 9.40
CA SER A 135 -13.04 -12.75 9.08
C SER A 135 -13.53 -11.89 7.90
N GLU A 136 -12.97 -10.71 7.72
CA GLU A 136 -13.35 -9.77 6.65
C GLU A 136 -12.94 -10.24 5.26
N VAL A 137 -11.96 -11.13 5.18
CA VAL A 137 -11.46 -11.72 3.92
C VAL A 137 -12.04 -13.10 3.63
N LEU A 138 -12.89 -13.64 4.51
CA LEU A 138 -13.61 -14.90 4.30
C LEU A 138 -14.89 -14.74 3.48
N LEU A 139 -15.05 -13.63 2.78
CA LEU A 139 -16.17 -13.46 1.86
C LEU A 139 -15.92 -14.28 0.59
N ASP A 140 -16.96 -14.86 0.02
CA ASP A 140 -16.92 -15.67 -1.21
C ASP A 140 -16.13 -15.02 -2.36
N LYS A 141 -16.11 -13.68 -2.38
CA LYS A 141 -15.39 -12.88 -3.39
C LYS A 141 -13.87 -12.97 -3.27
N PHE A 142 -13.36 -13.29 -2.10
CA PHE A 142 -11.93 -13.40 -1.79
C PHE A 142 -11.47 -14.86 -1.70
N LEU A 143 -12.41 -15.81 -1.80
CA LEU A 143 -12.11 -17.22 -1.74
C LEU A 143 -11.89 -17.80 -3.15
N ASP A 144 -10.96 -18.73 -3.24
CA ASP A 144 -10.83 -19.60 -4.40
C ASP A 144 -12.04 -20.53 -4.47
N SER A 145 -12.71 -20.56 -5.60
CA SER A 145 -13.95 -21.33 -5.80
C SER A 145 -13.77 -22.85 -5.74
N GLN A 146 -12.53 -23.35 -5.85
CA GLN A 146 -12.22 -24.77 -5.82
C GLN A 146 -11.71 -25.25 -4.45
N THR A 147 -10.90 -24.42 -3.80
CA THR A 147 -10.26 -24.77 -2.53
C THR A 147 -10.96 -24.19 -1.31
N ASN A 148 -11.84 -23.22 -1.52
CA ASN A 148 -12.49 -22.41 -0.48
C ASN A 148 -11.50 -21.75 0.50
N LEU A 149 -10.26 -21.57 0.06
CA LEU A 149 -9.22 -20.87 0.80
C LEU A 149 -9.13 -19.43 0.29
N PRO A 150 -8.72 -18.48 1.13
CA PRO A 150 -8.45 -17.13 0.68
C PRO A 150 -7.47 -17.15 -0.49
N LEU A 151 -7.80 -16.45 -1.58
CA LEU A 151 -6.92 -16.24 -2.74
C LEU A 151 -5.62 -15.50 -2.36
N ILE A 152 -5.36 -15.40 -1.11
CA ILE A 152 -4.44 -14.53 -0.44
C ILE A 152 -3.43 -15.37 0.32
N ASP A 153 -2.18 -15.14 0.01
CA ASP A 153 -1.08 -15.70 0.77
C ASP A 153 -1.03 -15.05 2.17
N THR A 154 -1.55 -15.78 3.16
CA THR A 154 -1.48 -15.38 4.57
C THR A 154 -0.11 -15.64 5.19
N THR A 155 0.82 -16.24 4.43
CA THR A 155 2.13 -16.65 4.95
C THR A 155 3.12 -15.51 5.11
N ILE A 156 2.84 -14.31 4.57
CA ILE A 156 3.67 -13.12 4.75
C ILE A 156 3.29 -12.39 6.04
N LEU A 157 3.07 -13.14 7.10
CA LEU A 157 2.93 -12.57 8.44
C LEU A 157 4.31 -12.56 9.08
N GLY A 158 5.07 -11.49 8.82
CA GLY A 158 6.29 -11.23 9.59
C GLY A 158 5.95 -10.98 11.07
N ASN A 159 6.95 -11.10 11.94
CA ASN A 159 6.81 -10.87 13.39
C ASN A 159 6.56 -9.39 13.75
N PHE A 160 6.58 -8.48 12.79
CA PHE A 160 6.40 -7.05 13.00
C PHE A 160 4.94 -6.64 12.79
N ASP A 161 4.46 -5.76 13.65
CA ASP A 161 3.13 -5.19 13.53
C ASP A 161 3.00 -4.39 12.21
N ALA A 162 1.88 -4.54 11.55
CA ALA A 162 1.56 -3.88 10.28
C ALA A 162 0.45 -2.82 10.42
N THR A 163 0.02 -2.51 11.63
CA THR A 163 -0.98 -1.46 11.87
C THR A 163 -0.46 -0.09 11.42
N VAL A 164 -1.35 0.74 10.92
CA VAL A 164 -1.06 2.13 10.56
C VAL A 164 -1.71 3.07 11.57
N ALA A 165 -1.04 4.16 11.89
CA ALA A 165 -1.55 5.16 12.84
C ALA A 165 -2.74 5.95 12.27
N GLY A 166 -2.89 5.97 10.94
CA GLY A 166 -4.02 6.61 10.26
C GLY A 166 -3.95 6.42 8.74
N ALA A 167 -5.10 6.51 8.09
CA ALA A 167 -5.22 6.48 6.64
C ALA A 167 -6.03 7.68 6.17
N LEU A 168 -5.56 8.33 5.10
CA LEU A 168 -6.19 9.47 4.44
C LEU A 168 -6.36 9.17 2.95
N CYS A 169 -7.51 9.52 2.41
CA CYS A 169 -7.86 9.33 0.99
C CYS A 169 -8.14 10.66 0.31
#